data_8ca1d6cfda1e224039fcbbe5331dbd24
#
_entry.id   8ca1d6cfda1e224039fcbbe5331dbd24
#
_cell.length_a   1.000
_cell.length_b   1.000
_cell.length_c   1.000
_cell.angle_alpha   90.00
_cell.angle_beta   90.00
_cell.angle_gamma   90.00
#
_symmetry.space_group_name_H-M   'P 1'
#
loop_
_entity.id
_entity.type
_entity.pdbx_description
1 polymer ?
#
loop_
_entity_poly.entity_id
_entity_poly.type
_entity_poly.pdbx_seq_one_letter_code
_entity_poly.pdbx_strand_id
1 'polypeptide(L)'
;RISSDAAPPKANTLAPTFSPLSYAHNMFFAGCEDGRLEIIDGAQRMQTLREFVKYKMKLNKLAKLTELDGFSFDDLSTATRRKFLNRTFRVVVLDEKTTTDIRQDLFNRINTSGVKASDSEVRRGSYPGKLTDYIEKCCKNELFISLCPISKSKAVRQERFELVLRFFAYLNDYKHFGHEVNPFLNDFLAKNIDSFDEQQYEVDFEGMLNFVKKHFQFGFAKTQNATTTPRVRFEAISVGVALALREYPDLEVENVDWLNSNDFKVLTTSDASNNEGKLVARVEYVRDKLIGAKVNDCDT
;
A
#
# COMPACT_ATOMS: atom_id res chain seq x y z
N ARG A 1 16.54 -6.32 -2.00
CA ARG A 1 16.26 -6.45 -0.55
C ARG A 1 14.81 -6.84 -0.40
N ILE A 2 14.54 -8.00 0.25
CA ILE A 2 13.18 -8.37 0.63
C ILE A 2 12.83 -7.46 1.81
N SER A 3 11.78 -6.65 1.70
CA SER A 3 11.29 -5.78 2.78
C SER A 3 10.95 -6.64 4.01
N SER A 4 11.37 -6.18 5.21
CA SER A 4 11.12 -6.87 6.47
C SER A 4 9.65 -6.80 6.95
N ASP A 5 8.79 -6.06 6.25
CA ASP A 5 7.46 -5.67 6.73
C ASP A 5 6.29 -6.49 6.17
N ALA A 6 6.58 -7.59 5.46
CA ALA A 6 5.52 -8.48 4.99
C ALA A 6 4.98 -9.32 6.17
N ALA A 7 3.64 -9.50 6.24
CA ALA A 7 3.02 -10.34 7.25
C ALA A 7 3.57 -11.76 7.25
N PRO A 8 3.48 -12.46 8.39
CA PRO A 8 3.92 -13.84 8.45
C PRO A 8 3.21 -14.65 7.36
N PRO A 9 3.98 -15.35 6.54
CA PRO A 9 3.44 -16.13 5.43
C PRO A 9 2.53 -17.23 5.94
N LYS A 10 1.49 -17.54 5.17
CA LYS A 10 0.59 -18.64 5.51
C LYS A 10 1.31 -19.96 5.22
N ALA A 11 1.39 -20.87 6.21
CA ALA A 11 2.07 -22.16 6.11
C ALA A 11 1.61 -23.02 4.90
N ASN A 12 0.37 -22.84 4.44
CA ASN A 12 -0.15 -23.49 3.24
C ASN A 12 0.64 -23.17 1.95
N THR A 13 1.42 -22.08 1.93
CA THR A 13 2.25 -21.71 0.78
C THR A 13 3.43 -22.68 0.56
N LEU A 14 3.80 -23.46 1.59
CA LEU A 14 4.83 -24.50 1.51
C LEU A 14 4.31 -25.86 1.04
N ALA A 15 3.01 -26.11 1.11
CA ALA A 15 2.42 -27.40 0.72
C ALA A 15 2.87 -27.85 -0.70
N PRO A 16 2.91 -26.99 -1.71
CA PRO A 16 3.43 -27.34 -3.03
C PRO A 16 4.91 -27.76 -3.04
N THR A 17 5.72 -27.23 -2.12
CA THR A 17 7.17 -27.50 -2.07
C THR A 17 7.46 -28.92 -1.59
N PHE A 18 6.58 -29.50 -0.79
CA PHE A 18 6.68 -30.88 -0.29
C PHE A 18 5.98 -31.91 -1.19
N SER A 19 5.10 -31.50 -2.09
CA SER A 19 4.37 -32.43 -2.98
C SER A 19 5.23 -32.85 -4.16
N PRO A 20 5.34 -34.16 -4.47
CA PRO A 20 6.08 -34.65 -5.65
C PRO A 20 5.42 -34.26 -6.98
N LEU A 21 4.16 -33.87 -6.98
CA LEU A 21 3.36 -33.48 -8.16
C LEU A 21 3.07 -31.98 -8.23
N SER A 22 3.65 -31.16 -7.33
CA SER A 22 3.41 -29.72 -7.42
C SER A 22 4.21 -29.16 -8.59
N TYR A 23 3.49 -28.67 -9.56
CA TYR A 23 4.01 -27.70 -10.51
C TYR A 23 4.51 -26.51 -9.67
N ALA A 24 5.85 -26.45 -9.45
CA ALA A 24 6.47 -25.27 -8.88
C ALA A 24 6.15 -24.13 -9.85
N HIS A 25 5.19 -23.29 -9.48
CA HIS A 25 4.89 -22.09 -10.26
C HIS A 25 6.20 -21.33 -10.44
N ASN A 26 6.49 -20.93 -11.66
CA ASN A 26 7.67 -20.13 -11.97
C ASN A 26 7.70 -18.90 -11.06
N MET A 27 8.87 -18.49 -10.65
CA MET A 27 9.09 -17.18 -10.04
C MET A 27 9.53 -16.23 -11.13
N PHE A 28 9.02 -15.00 -11.11
CA PHE A 28 9.33 -14.01 -12.12
C PHE A 28 10.09 -12.87 -11.48
N PHE A 29 11.19 -12.49 -12.12
CA PHE A 29 12.06 -11.40 -11.71
C PHE A 29 12.25 -10.44 -12.88
N ALA A 30 12.51 -9.16 -12.60
CA ALA A 30 12.97 -8.18 -13.56
C ALA A 30 14.44 -7.85 -13.29
N GLY A 31 15.23 -7.72 -14.32
CA GLY A 31 16.56 -7.14 -14.24
C GLY A 31 16.44 -5.62 -13.99
N CYS A 32 17.27 -5.09 -13.10
CA CYS A 32 17.46 -3.67 -12.88
C CYS A 32 18.78 -3.23 -13.52
N GLU A 33 18.91 -1.96 -13.92
CA GLU A 33 20.11 -1.40 -14.54
C GLU A 33 21.38 -1.57 -13.69
N ASP A 34 21.23 -1.65 -12.38
CA ASP A 34 22.32 -1.87 -11.42
C ASP A 34 22.68 -3.35 -11.21
N GLY A 35 22.13 -4.25 -12.04
CA GLY A 35 22.36 -5.70 -11.99
C GLY A 35 21.61 -6.42 -10.88
N ARG A 36 20.78 -5.74 -10.10
CA ARG A 36 19.88 -6.39 -9.13
C ARG A 36 18.69 -7.03 -9.82
N LEU A 37 18.11 -8.03 -9.17
CA LEU A 37 16.85 -8.64 -9.59
C LEU A 37 15.73 -8.20 -8.67
N GLU A 38 14.68 -7.66 -9.24
CA GLU A 38 13.43 -7.34 -8.55
C GLU A 38 12.43 -8.48 -8.72
N ILE A 39 11.74 -8.86 -7.64
CA ILE A 39 10.75 -9.94 -7.68
C ILE A 39 9.43 -9.39 -8.20
N ILE A 40 8.99 -9.86 -9.37
CA ILE A 40 7.68 -9.54 -9.95
C ILE A 40 6.61 -10.47 -9.38
N ASP A 41 6.85 -11.79 -9.37
CA ASP A 41 5.96 -12.77 -8.76
C ASP A 41 6.75 -13.80 -7.96
N GLY A 42 6.17 -14.25 -6.85
CA GLY A 42 6.76 -15.22 -5.94
C GLY A 42 7.36 -14.62 -4.67
N ALA A 43 7.22 -13.32 -4.41
CA ALA A 43 7.74 -12.64 -3.22
C ALA A 43 7.25 -13.31 -1.92
N GLN A 44 5.96 -13.62 -1.80
CA GLN A 44 5.40 -14.32 -0.64
C GLN A 44 5.97 -15.73 -0.49
N ARG A 45 6.16 -16.45 -1.60
CA ARG A 45 6.78 -17.79 -1.59
C ARG A 45 8.22 -17.73 -1.12
N MET A 46 9.00 -16.79 -1.64
CA MET A 46 10.39 -16.58 -1.26
C MET A 46 10.51 -16.20 0.22
N GLN A 47 9.63 -15.33 0.69
CA GLN A 47 9.59 -14.95 2.10
C GLN A 47 9.20 -16.13 3.00
N THR A 48 8.18 -16.91 2.62
CA THR A 48 7.78 -18.11 3.37
C THR A 48 8.94 -19.09 3.48
N LEU A 49 9.66 -19.33 2.39
CA LEU A 49 10.84 -20.20 2.39
C LEU A 49 11.92 -19.67 3.33
N ARG A 50 12.19 -18.36 3.29
CA ARG A 50 13.16 -17.70 4.18
C ARG A 50 12.75 -17.82 5.64
N GLU A 51 11.47 -17.56 5.96
CA GLU A 51 10.94 -17.67 7.33
C GLU A 51 11.01 -19.10 7.83
N PHE A 52 10.71 -20.08 6.99
CA PHE A 52 10.79 -21.48 7.36
C PHE A 52 12.25 -21.91 7.62
N VAL A 53 13.17 -21.60 6.73
CA VAL A 53 14.56 -22.05 6.82
C VAL A 53 15.36 -21.30 7.89
N LYS A 54 15.16 -19.98 8.04
CA LYS A 54 16.00 -19.11 8.89
C LYS A 54 15.35 -18.71 10.21
N TYR A 55 14.02 -18.54 10.26
CA TYR A 55 13.33 -17.91 11.39
C TYR A 55 12.41 -18.87 12.14
N LYS A 56 12.62 -20.19 11.99
CA LYS A 56 11.90 -21.24 12.75
C LYS A 56 10.38 -21.15 12.64
N MET A 57 9.85 -20.68 11.50
CA MET A 57 8.42 -20.74 11.24
C MET A 57 7.96 -22.20 11.32
N LYS A 58 6.83 -22.43 12.00
CA LYS A 58 6.22 -23.75 12.09
C LYS A 58 5.22 -23.96 10.97
N LEU A 59 5.26 -25.15 10.36
CA LEU A 59 4.25 -25.59 9.41
C LEU A 59 2.89 -25.69 10.12
N ASN A 60 1.82 -25.33 9.45
CA ASN A 60 0.49 -25.37 10.03
C ASN A 60 -0.59 -25.54 8.95
N LYS A 61 -1.61 -26.33 9.25
CA LYS A 61 -2.77 -26.59 8.36
C LYS A 61 -2.35 -27.13 6.99
N LEU A 62 -1.44 -28.07 6.98
CA LEU A 62 -1.01 -28.73 5.75
C LEU A 62 -2.11 -29.70 5.27
N ALA A 63 -2.59 -29.52 4.02
CA ALA A 63 -3.66 -30.33 3.45
C ALA A 63 -3.24 -31.77 3.10
N LYS A 64 -1.94 -32.01 2.82
CA LYS A 64 -1.44 -33.30 2.33
C LYS A 64 -0.33 -33.91 3.19
N LEU A 65 0.31 -33.17 4.03
CA LEU A 65 1.45 -33.56 4.86
C LEU A 65 1.15 -33.26 6.32
N THR A 66 0.00 -33.70 6.77
CA THR A 66 -0.53 -33.40 8.11
C THR A 66 0.40 -33.86 9.23
N GLU A 67 1.23 -34.89 8.96
CA GLU A 67 2.25 -35.40 9.88
C GLU A 67 3.39 -34.37 10.14
N LEU A 68 3.52 -33.34 9.31
CA LEU A 68 4.50 -32.26 9.49
C LEU A 68 3.91 -31.02 10.14
N ASP A 69 2.62 -31.02 10.49
CA ASP A 69 2.02 -29.88 11.19
C ASP A 69 2.70 -29.66 12.55
N GLY A 70 3.06 -28.42 12.82
CA GLY A 70 3.79 -28.01 13.99
C GLY A 70 5.32 -28.08 13.88
N PHE A 71 5.86 -28.71 12.82
CA PHE A 71 7.29 -28.83 12.60
C PHE A 71 7.90 -27.52 12.10
N SER A 72 9.05 -27.15 12.66
CA SER A 72 9.97 -26.17 12.07
C SER A 72 10.94 -26.88 11.12
N PHE A 73 11.79 -26.12 10.43
CA PHE A 73 12.83 -26.69 9.57
C PHE A 73 13.81 -27.59 10.33
N ASP A 74 14.11 -27.23 11.58
CA ASP A 74 15.04 -27.98 12.43
C ASP A 74 14.44 -29.31 12.94
N ASP A 75 13.11 -29.43 12.97
CA ASP A 75 12.41 -30.65 13.38
C ASP A 75 12.36 -31.70 12.27
N LEU A 76 12.67 -31.32 11.03
CA LEU A 76 12.69 -32.25 9.89
C LEU A 76 13.89 -33.22 9.99
N SER A 77 13.68 -34.46 9.56
CA SER A 77 14.76 -35.44 9.43
C SER A 77 15.85 -34.93 8.46
N THR A 78 17.10 -35.35 8.65
CA THR A 78 18.22 -34.97 7.78
C THR A 78 17.96 -35.29 6.31
N ALA A 79 17.31 -36.41 6.01
CA ALA A 79 16.93 -36.80 4.66
C ALA A 79 15.89 -35.83 4.07
N THR A 80 14.88 -35.43 4.84
CA THR A 80 13.84 -34.50 4.43
C THR A 80 14.39 -33.09 4.21
N ARG A 81 15.28 -32.61 5.10
CA ARG A 81 15.99 -31.34 4.92
C ARG A 81 16.81 -31.31 3.64
N ARG A 82 17.57 -32.37 3.34
CA ARG A 82 18.34 -32.48 2.10
C ARG A 82 17.42 -32.46 0.86
N LYS A 83 16.33 -33.21 0.88
CA LYS A 83 15.33 -33.18 -0.20
C LYS A 83 14.73 -31.81 -0.40
N PHE A 84 14.46 -31.09 0.67
CA PHE A 84 13.92 -29.73 0.62
C PHE A 84 14.94 -28.75 0.02
N LEU A 85 16.18 -28.75 0.50
CA LEU A 85 17.24 -27.84 0.05
C LEU A 85 17.66 -28.08 -1.40
N ASN A 86 17.57 -29.33 -1.88
CA ASN A 86 17.91 -29.70 -3.26
C ASN A 86 16.75 -29.48 -4.26
N ARG A 87 15.62 -28.91 -3.82
CA ARG A 87 14.52 -28.55 -4.73
C ARG A 87 14.91 -27.39 -5.61
N THR A 88 14.80 -27.60 -6.92
CA THR A 88 15.01 -26.54 -7.91
C THR A 88 13.76 -25.69 -8.06
N PHE A 89 13.96 -24.39 -8.14
CA PHE A 89 12.93 -23.43 -8.53
C PHE A 89 13.21 -22.96 -9.95
N ARG A 90 12.16 -22.89 -10.76
CA ARG A 90 12.27 -22.27 -12.08
C ARG A 90 12.09 -20.78 -11.92
N VAL A 91 13.10 -20.02 -12.31
CA VAL A 91 13.09 -18.55 -12.30
C VAL A 91 13.08 -18.08 -13.75
N VAL A 92 12.17 -17.18 -14.05
CA VAL A 92 12.12 -16.45 -15.32
C VAL A 92 12.57 -15.03 -15.04
N VAL A 93 13.63 -14.59 -15.68
CA VAL A 93 14.13 -13.23 -15.54
C VAL A 93 13.72 -12.44 -16.77
N LEU A 94 13.01 -11.35 -16.58
CA LEU A 94 12.69 -10.39 -17.63
C LEU A 94 13.89 -9.48 -17.86
N ASP A 95 14.13 -9.15 -19.12
CA ASP A 95 15.16 -8.21 -19.53
C ASP A 95 14.92 -6.82 -18.90
N GLU A 96 15.99 -6.14 -18.54
CA GLU A 96 15.96 -4.76 -18.00
C GLU A 96 15.25 -3.77 -18.95
N LYS A 97 15.32 -4.04 -20.27
CA LYS A 97 14.64 -3.24 -21.30
C LYS A 97 13.13 -3.50 -21.42
N THR A 98 12.59 -4.43 -20.64
CA THR A 98 11.14 -4.72 -20.66
C THR A 98 10.37 -3.49 -20.18
N THR A 99 9.50 -2.95 -21.03
CA THR A 99 8.70 -1.76 -20.72
C THR A 99 7.75 -2.02 -19.55
N THR A 100 7.38 -0.95 -18.86
CA THR A 100 6.45 -1.00 -17.72
C THR A 100 5.12 -1.66 -18.06
N ASP A 101 4.60 -1.39 -19.27
CA ASP A 101 3.33 -1.96 -19.74
C ASP A 101 3.42 -3.49 -19.91
N ILE A 102 4.54 -3.98 -20.46
CA ILE A 102 4.78 -5.43 -20.61
C ILE A 102 4.93 -6.09 -19.24
N ARG A 103 5.63 -5.45 -18.30
CA ARG A 103 5.74 -5.94 -16.90
C ARG A 103 4.37 -6.04 -16.25
N GLN A 104 3.52 -5.04 -16.44
CA GLN A 104 2.17 -5.00 -15.88
C GLN A 104 1.24 -6.04 -16.52
N ASP A 105 1.27 -6.20 -17.85
CA ASP A 105 0.48 -7.22 -18.55
C ASP A 105 0.88 -8.63 -18.11
N LEU A 106 2.18 -8.91 -18.04
CA LEU A 106 2.68 -10.18 -17.54
C LEU A 106 2.24 -10.45 -16.10
N PHE A 107 2.35 -9.44 -15.23
CA PHE A 107 1.93 -9.54 -13.84
C PHE A 107 0.43 -9.87 -13.73
N ASN A 108 -0.40 -9.20 -14.50
CA ASN A 108 -1.84 -9.44 -14.54
C ASN A 108 -2.17 -10.88 -15.01
N ARG A 109 -1.45 -11.40 -16.00
CA ARG A 109 -1.64 -12.78 -16.53
C ARG A 109 -1.19 -13.85 -15.53
N ILE A 110 -0.09 -13.62 -14.83
CA ILE A 110 0.45 -14.58 -13.85
C ILE A 110 -0.44 -14.68 -12.61
N ASN A 111 -1.04 -13.57 -12.17
CA ASN A 111 -1.90 -13.51 -11.00
C ASN A 111 -3.23 -14.27 -11.10
N THR A 112 -3.55 -14.86 -12.25
CA THR A 112 -4.82 -15.58 -12.45
C THR A 112 -4.90 -16.93 -11.73
N SER A 113 -3.78 -17.46 -11.23
CA SER A 113 -3.72 -18.86 -10.68
C SER A 113 -3.44 -18.98 -9.18
N GLY A 114 -3.38 -17.86 -8.42
CA GLY A 114 -3.03 -17.85 -6.98
C GLY A 114 -3.84 -16.86 -6.14
N VAL A 115 -3.33 -16.51 -4.95
CA VAL A 115 -3.86 -15.37 -4.19
C VAL A 115 -3.56 -14.10 -4.99
N LYS A 116 -4.61 -13.53 -5.61
CA LYS A 116 -4.51 -12.36 -6.46
C LYS A 116 -3.79 -11.22 -5.71
N ALA A 117 -2.69 -10.71 -6.26
CA ALA A 117 -2.03 -9.54 -5.72
C ALA A 117 -3.01 -8.35 -5.74
N SER A 118 -2.89 -7.46 -4.78
CA SER A 118 -3.65 -6.21 -4.79
C SER A 118 -3.11 -5.27 -5.87
N ASP A 119 -3.95 -4.35 -6.34
CA ASP A 119 -3.53 -3.34 -7.33
C ASP A 119 -2.32 -2.52 -6.84
N SER A 120 -2.20 -2.32 -5.53
CA SER A 120 -1.05 -1.64 -4.91
C SER A 120 0.24 -2.45 -4.98
N GLU A 121 0.16 -3.78 -4.78
CA GLU A 121 1.31 -4.67 -4.94
C GLU A 121 1.78 -4.70 -6.39
N VAL A 122 0.81 -4.71 -7.33
CA VAL A 122 1.09 -4.65 -8.77
C VAL A 122 1.78 -3.34 -9.12
N ARG A 123 1.21 -2.21 -8.73
CA ARG A 123 1.76 -0.88 -9.03
C ARG A 123 3.17 -0.70 -8.50
N ARG A 124 3.38 -1.04 -7.23
CA ARG A 124 4.70 -0.94 -6.62
C ARG A 124 5.78 -1.71 -7.40
N GLY A 125 5.46 -2.91 -7.87
CA GLY A 125 6.39 -3.73 -8.66
C GLY A 125 6.52 -3.28 -10.12
N SER A 126 5.51 -2.60 -10.68
CA SER A 126 5.50 -2.21 -12.09
C SER A 126 6.11 -0.84 -12.37
N TYR A 127 6.19 0.03 -11.35
CA TYR A 127 6.69 1.41 -11.48
C TYR A 127 7.87 1.65 -10.51
N PRO A 128 9.05 1.00 -10.72
CA PRO A 128 10.24 1.32 -9.93
C PRO A 128 10.75 2.70 -10.32
N GLY A 129 11.14 3.52 -9.33
CA GLY A 129 11.67 4.87 -9.57
C GLY A 129 11.64 5.74 -8.32
N LYS A 130 12.14 6.98 -8.45
CA LYS A 130 12.32 7.90 -7.33
C LYS A 130 11.04 8.19 -6.56
N LEU A 131 9.92 8.40 -7.27
CA LEU A 131 8.63 8.66 -6.64
C LEU A 131 8.14 7.44 -5.84
N THR A 132 8.30 6.23 -6.36
CA THR A 132 7.93 5.01 -5.65
C THR A 132 8.76 4.83 -4.37
N ASP A 133 10.07 5.08 -4.44
CA ASP A 133 10.95 5.03 -3.27
C ASP A 133 10.56 6.10 -2.23
N TYR A 134 10.20 7.30 -2.69
CA TYR A 134 9.72 8.37 -1.81
C TYR A 134 8.40 8.01 -1.11
N ILE A 135 7.42 7.46 -1.84
CA ILE A 135 6.17 6.96 -1.27
C ILE A 135 6.45 5.89 -0.22
N GLU A 136 7.41 4.99 -0.47
CA GLU A 136 7.83 3.99 0.53
C GLU A 136 8.45 4.60 1.77
N LYS A 137 9.23 5.68 1.64
CA LYS A 137 9.75 6.48 2.78
C LYS A 137 8.58 7.02 3.60
N CYS A 138 7.58 7.64 2.94
CA CYS A 138 6.37 8.16 3.59
C CYS A 138 5.56 7.05 4.32
N CYS A 139 5.48 5.85 3.75
CA CYS A 139 4.80 4.71 4.40
C CYS A 139 5.41 4.28 5.73
N LYS A 140 6.68 4.61 5.97
CA LYS A 140 7.43 4.29 7.20
C LYS A 140 7.44 5.43 8.21
N ASN A 141 6.85 6.57 7.87
CA ASN A 141 6.74 7.71 8.77
C ASN A 141 5.92 7.33 10.02
N GLU A 142 6.49 7.46 11.20
CA GLU A 142 5.89 7.02 12.46
C GLU A 142 4.62 7.80 12.78
N LEU A 143 4.59 9.10 12.46
CA LEU A 143 3.40 9.93 12.67
C LEU A 143 2.25 9.46 11.77
N PHE A 144 2.52 9.20 10.48
CA PHE A 144 1.51 8.62 9.57
C PHE A 144 0.97 7.29 10.11
N ILE A 145 1.85 6.39 10.55
CA ILE A 145 1.46 5.08 11.10
C ILE A 145 0.55 5.24 12.32
N SER A 146 0.86 6.19 13.20
CA SER A 146 0.08 6.44 14.42
C SER A 146 -1.31 7.05 14.14
N LEU A 147 -1.39 7.96 13.16
CA LEU A 147 -2.64 8.65 12.80
C LEU A 147 -3.56 7.84 11.89
N CYS A 148 -2.99 6.86 11.15
CA CYS A 148 -3.70 6.07 10.16
C CYS A 148 -3.64 4.57 10.48
N PRO A 149 -4.45 4.07 11.43
CA PRO A 149 -4.49 2.67 11.77
C PRO A 149 -4.94 1.83 10.56
N ILE A 150 -4.21 0.75 10.30
CA ILE A 150 -4.46 -0.19 9.20
C ILE A 150 -4.40 -1.60 9.73
N SER A 151 -5.41 -2.43 9.44
CA SER A 151 -5.42 -3.82 9.89
C SER A 151 -4.23 -4.60 9.33
N LYS A 152 -3.75 -5.58 10.08
CA LYS A 152 -2.60 -6.42 9.67
C LYS A 152 -2.78 -7.01 8.28
N SER A 153 -3.98 -7.49 7.93
CA SER A 153 -4.28 -8.07 6.61
C SER A 153 -4.18 -7.05 5.47
N LYS A 154 -4.54 -5.78 5.70
CA LYS A 154 -4.42 -4.71 4.72
C LYS A 154 -2.98 -4.19 4.62
N ALA A 155 -2.25 -4.11 5.73
CA ALA A 155 -0.85 -3.69 5.74
C ALA A 155 0.02 -4.60 4.87
N VAL A 156 -0.23 -5.92 4.91
CA VAL A 156 0.42 -6.90 4.03
C VAL A 156 0.19 -6.62 2.56
N ARG A 157 -1.00 -6.12 2.21
CA ARG A 157 -1.40 -5.82 0.84
C ARG A 157 -1.04 -4.41 0.38
N GLN A 158 -0.01 -3.83 0.97
CA GLN A 158 0.50 -2.50 0.61
C GLN A 158 -0.55 -1.37 0.72
N GLU A 159 -1.49 -1.46 1.67
CA GLU A 159 -2.52 -0.44 1.86
C GLU A 159 -1.93 0.94 2.17
N ARG A 160 -0.80 1.01 2.93
CA ARG A 160 -0.12 2.29 3.20
C ARG A 160 0.38 2.93 1.92
N PHE A 161 0.99 2.14 1.04
CA PHE A 161 1.45 2.61 -0.26
C PHE A 161 0.29 3.17 -1.08
N GLU A 162 -0.83 2.45 -1.14
CA GLU A 162 -2.03 2.91 -1.83
C GLU A 162 -2.56 4.24 -1.28
N LEU A 163 -2.61 4.40 0.05
CA LEU A 163 -3.10 5.64 0.67
C LEU A 163 -2.18 6.82 0.38
N VAL A 164 -0.87 6.66 0.52
CA VAL A 164 0.11 7.73 0.25
C VAL A 164 0.12 8.10 -1.23
N LEU A 165 0.06 7.11 -2.13
CA LEU A 165 -0.04 7.36 -3.56
C LEU A 165 -1.31 8.15 -3.91
N ARG A 166 -2.47 7.76 -3.36
CA ARG A 166 -3.74 8.48 -3.55
C ARG A 166 -3.66 9.91 -3.04
N PHE A 167 -3.02 10.12 -1.89
CA PHE A 167 -2.80 11.45 -1.36
C PHE A 167 -2.08 12.34 -2.37
N PHE A 168 -0.91 11.95 -2.87
CA PHE A 168 -0.16 12.75 -3.82
C PHE A 168 -0.87 12.90 -5.17
N ALA A 169 -1.45 11.82 -5.68
CA ALA A 169 -2.15 11.85 -6.95
C ALA A 169 -3.37 12.78 -6.92
N TYR A 170 -4.19 12.69 -5.88
CA TYR A 170 -5.36 13.55 -5.75
C TYR A 170 -4.99 14.98 -5.37
N LEU A 171 -4.00 15.20 -4.50
CA LEU A 171 -3.56 16.56 -4.16
C LEU A 171 -3.13 17.37 -5.39
N ASN A 172 -2.50 16.72 -6.35
CA ASN A 172 -1.96 17.39 -7.53
C ASN A 172 -2.89 17.35 -8.74
N ASP A 173 -3.84 16.43 -8.82
CA ASP A 173 -4.63 16.24 -10.05
C ASP A 173 -6.08 15.77 -9.84
N TYR A 174 -6.68 15.97 -8.66
CA TYR A 174 -8.03 15.46 -8.36
C TYR A 174 -9.13 15.99 -9.27
N LYS A 175 -8.95 17.18 -9.89
CA LYS A 175 -9.93 17.77 -10.82
C LYS A 175 -9.99 17.05 -12.15
N HIS A 176 -8.96 16.32 -12.53
CA HIS A 176 -8.90 15.52 -13.74
C HIS A 176 -9.16 14.02 -13.46
N PHE A 177 -9.57 13.69 -12.23
CA PHE A 177 -9.94 12.33 -11.90
C PHE A 177 -11.24 11.95 -12.61
N GLY A 178 -11.19 10.91 -13.43
CA GLY A 178 -12.37 10.33 -14.09
C GLY A 178 -13.08 9.31 -13.18
N HIS A 179 -13.47 8.16 -13.74
CA HIS A 179 -14.22 7.15 -13.00
C HIS A 179 -13.34 5.99 -12.48
N GLU A 180 -12.12 5.85 -12.98
CA GLU A 180 -11.29 4.67 -12.74
C GLU A 180 -10.03 5.02 -11.96
N VAL A 181 -9.98 4.55 -10.71
CA VAL A 181 -8.85 4.81 -9.80
C VAL A 181 -7.54 4.22 -10.32
N ASN A 182 -7.57 2.98 -10.82
CA ASN A 182 -6.36 2.28 -11.21
C ASN A 182 -5.63 2.94 -12.40
N PRO A 183 -6.28 3.25 -13.52
CA PRO A 183 -5.66 4.01 -14.59
C PRO A 183 -5.13 5.36 -14.13
N PHE A 184 -5.91 6.13 -13.36
CA PHE A 184 -5.50 7.44 -12.86
C PHE A 184 -4.21 7.38 -12.02
N LEU A 185 -4.12 6.43 -11.07
CA LEU A 185 -2.93 6.27 -10.23
C LEU A 185 -1.73 5.75 -11.03
N ASN A 186 -1.96 4.88 -12.02
CA ASN A 186 -0.90 4.39 -12.91
C ASN A 186 -0.34 5.52 -13.77
N ASP A 187 -1.21 6.34 -14.36
CA ASP A 187 -0.81 7.49 -15.17
C ASP A 187 -0.06 8.54 -14.33
N PHE A 188 -0.52 8.78 -13.10
CA PHE A 188 0.17 9.68 -12.18
C PHE A 188 1.58 9.19 -11.86
N LEU A 189 1.75 7.89 -11.54
CA LEU A 189 3.07 7.31 -11.30
C LEU A 189 3.95 7.41 -12.56
N ALA A 190 3.45 6.99 -13.71
CA ALA A 190 4.21 6.98 -14.95
C ALA A 190 4.71 8.40 -15.33
N LYS A 191 3.89 9.42 -15.14
CA LYS A 191 4.24 10.81 -15.45
C LYS A 191 5.27 11.42 -14.49
N ASN A 192 5.27 10.99 -13.22
CA ASN A 192 6.06 11.62 -12.17
C ASN A 192 7.18 10.72 -11.62
N ILE A 193 7.40 9.55 -12.20
CA ILE A 193 8.25 8.50 -11.62
C ILE A 193 9.66 8.96 -11.26
N ASP A 194 10.28 9.77 -12.11
CA ASP A 194 11.63 10.28 -11.95
C ASP A 194 11.71 11.81 -11.84
N SER A 195 10.57 12.51 -11.98
CA SER A 195 10.48 13.97 -12.04
C SER A 195 9.30 14.47 -11.22
N PHE A 196 9.51 14.66 -9.92
CA PHE A 196 8.56 15.29 -9.00
C PHE A 196 9.31 16.24 -8.06
N ASP A 197 8.62 17.23 -7.51
CA ASP A 197 9.17 18.14 -6.52
C ASP A 197 9.15 17.48 -5.13
N GLU A 198 10.25 16.79 -4.77
CA GLU A 198 10.37 16.09 -3.50
C GLU A 198 10.21 17.05 -2.31
N GLN A 199 10.72 18.28 -2.43
CA GLN A 199 10.65 19.27 -1.35
C GLN A 199 9.20 19.72 -1.11
N GLN A 200 8.45 20.00 -2.17
CA GLN A 200 7.03 20.34 -2.06
C GLN A 200 6.21 19.17 -1.51
N TYR A 201 6.52 17.94 -1.95
CA TYR A 201 5.82 16.74 -1.45
C TYR A 201 6.08 16.52 0.04
N GLU A 202 7.31 16.79 0.51
CA GLU A 202 7.65 16.69 1.94
C GLU A 202 6.87 17.74 2.76
N VAL A 203 6.84 18.99 2.31
CA VAL A 203 6.06 20.08 2.94
C VAL A 203 4.57 19.71 3.01
N ASP A 204 4.00 19.25 1.91
CA ASP A 204 2.58 18.85 1.85
C ASP A 204 2.27 17.69 2.81
N PHE A 205 3.10 16.65 2.81
CA PHE A 205 2.85 15.45 3.60
C PHE A 205 3.05 15.69 5.10
N GLU A 206 4.16 16.30 5.47
CA GLU A 206 4.48 16.60 6.88
C GLU A 206 3.52 17.66 7.44
N GLY A 207 3.23 18.72 6.69
CA GLY A 207 2.28 19.75 7.08
C GLY A 207 0.88 19.15 7.34
N MET A 208 0.38 18.33 6.44
CA MET A 208 -0.89 17.63 6.58
C MET A 208 -0.91 16.72 7.81
N LEU A 209 0.14 15.93 8.06
CA LEU A 209 0.21 15.04 9.22
C LEU A 209 0.25 15.83 10.53
N ASN A 210 1.04 16.90 10.61
CA ASN A 210 1.15 17.74 11.80
C ASN A 210 -0.18 18.45 12.11
N PHE A 211 -0.86 18.96 11.09
CA PHE A 211 -2.18 19.56 11.25
C PHE A 211 -3.19 18.54 11.78
N VAL A 212 -3.25 17.34 11.17
CA VAL A 212 -4.14 16.27 11.63
C VAL A 212 -3.81 15.84 13.07
N LYS A 213 -2.54 15.72 13.43
CA LYS A 213 -2.12 15.43 14.81
C LYS A 213 -2.62 16.47 15.80
N LYS A 214 -2.57 17.73 15.44
CA LYS A 214 -2.92 18.86 16.29
C LYS A 214 -4.43 18.99 16.50
N HIS A 215 -5.22 18.85 15.45
CA HIS A 215 -6.63 19.23 15.44
C HIS A 215 -7.62 18.05 15.41
N PHE A 216 -7.19 16.85 15.00
CA PHE A 216 -8.08 15.69 14.80
C PHE A 216 -7.88 14.65 15.90
N GLN A 217 -8.78 14.60 16.86
CA GLN A 217 -8.68 13.75 18.05
C GLN A 217 -8.32 12.28 17.78
N PHE A 218 -8.81 11.71 16.65
CA PHE A 218 -8.59 10.31 16.28
C PHE A 218 -7.79 10.17 14.97
N GLY A 219 -7.05 11.21 14.57
CA GLY A 219 -6.35 11.23 13.29
C GLY A 219 -7.31 10.98 12.12
N PHE A 220 -6.96 10.04 11.24
CA PHE A 220 -7.82 9.65 10.11
C PHE A 220 -8.89 8.62 10.48
N ALA A 221 -8.84 8.05 11.67
CA ALA A 221 -9.81 7.08 12.15
C ALA A 221 -11.16 7.70 12.49
N LYS A 222 -12.21 6.88 12.61
CA LYS A 222 -13.55 7.35 13.04
C LYS A 222 -13.66 7.45 14.54
N THR A 223 -12.96 6.61 15.28
CA THR A 223 -13.04 6.48 16.74
C THR A 223 -11.69 6.10 17.31
N GLN A 224 -11.47 6.29 18.59
CA GLN A 224 -10.23 5.99 19.31
C GLN A 224 -9.77 4.54 19.16
N ASN A 225 -10.69 3.58 19.13
CA ASN A 225 -10.37 2.15 19.08
C ASN A 225 -10.47 1.56 17.66
N ALA A 226 -10.52 2.41 16.64
CA ALA A 226 -10.60 1.94 15.27
C ALA A 226 -9.29 1.24 14.86
N THR A 227 -9.40 0.03 14.37
CA THR A 227 -8.26 -0.77 13.85
C THR A 227 -7.99 -0.52 12.37
N THR A 228 -8.82 0.27 11.71
CA THR A 228 -8.70 0.55 10.27
C THR A 228 -9.23 1.95 9.95
N THR A 229 -8.55 2.60 9.02
CA THR A 229 -8.98 3.86 8.42
C THR A 229 -9.71 3.58 7.11
N PRO A 230 -10.93 4.10 6.89
CA PRO A 230 -11.60 4.02 5.59
C PRO A 230 -10.86 4.87 4.56
N ARG A 231 -10.58 4.32 3.37
CA ARG A 231 -9.88 5.05 2.29
C ARG A 231 -10.52 6.39 1.97
N VAL A 232 -11.83 6.39 1.77
CA VAL A 232 -12.61 7.60 1.40
C VAL A 232 -12.46 8.71 2.44
N ARG A 233 -12.44 8.35 3.73
CA ARG A 233 -12.23 9.30 4.81
C ARG A 233 -10.79 9.82 4.83
N PHE A 234 -9.81 8.95 4.62
CA PHE A 234 -8.42 9.36 4.50
C PHE A 234 -8.23 10.33 3.34
N GLU A 235 -8.75 10.01 2.16
CA GLU A 235 -8.68 10.86 0.97
C GLU A 235 -9.28 12.24 1.22
N ALA A 236 -10.49 12.29 1.78
CA ALA A 236 -11.17 13.54 2.09
C ALA A 236 -10.34 14.42 3.03
N ILE A 237 -9.90 13.86 4.16
CA ILE A 237 -9.17 14.59 5.19
C ILE A 237 -7.78 14.97 4.69
N SER A 238 -6.97 14.02 4.20
CA SER A 238 -5.58 14.26 3.87
C SER A 238 -5.43 15.29 2.74
N VAL A 239 -6.20 15.13 1.67
CA VAL A 239 -6.14 16.03 0.51
C VAL A 239 -6.77 17.38 0.85
N GLY A 240 -7.92 17.41 1.52
CA GLY A 240 -8.58 18.65 1.90
C GLY A 240 -7.75 19.50 2.87
N VAL A 241 -7.09 18.87 3.85
CA VAL A 241 -6.14 19.56 4.76
C VAL A 241 -4.95 20.12 3.98
N ALA A 242 -4.32 19.31 3.13
CA ALA A 242 -3.17 19.78 2.35
C ALA A 242 -3.52 20.94 1.40
N LEU A 243 -4.71 20.90 0.77
CA LEU A 243 -5.20 22.01 -0.05
C LEU A 243 -5.41 23.29 0.78
N ALA A 244 -6.00 23.16 1.97
CA ALA A 244 -6.20 24.29 2.86
C ALA A 244 -4.87 24.89 3.34
N LEU A 245 -3.87 24.07 3.64
CA LEU A 245 -2.53 24.49 4.05
C LEU A 245 -1.72 25.12 2.90
N ARG A 246 -1.90 24.67 1.66
CA ARG A 246 -1.31 25.33 0.49
C ARG A 246 -1.83 26.75 0.30
N GLU A 247 -3.10 26.98 0.65
CA GLU A 247 -3.72 28.32 0.57
C GLU A 247 -3.41 29.16 1.81
N TYR A 248 -3.40 28.54 2.99
CA TYR A 248 -3.12 29.17 4.28
C TYR A 248 -2.11 28.34 5.08
N PRO A 249 -0.78 28.57 4.93
CA PRO A 249 0.25 27.75 5.58
C PRO A 249 0.18 27.73 7.12
N ASP A 250 -0.25 28.83 7.74
CA ASP A 250 -0.39 29.00 9.19
C ASP A 250 -1.83 28.78 9.68
N LEU A 251 -2.60 27.98 8.96
CA LEU A 251 -3.99 27.70 9.28
C LEU A 251 -4.13 27.10 10.67
N GLU A 252 -4.94 27.73 11.51
CA GLU A 252 -5.41 27.23 12.80
C GLU A 252 -6.92 27.16 12.80
N VAL A 253 -7.48 26.16 13.47
CA VAL A 253 -8.93 25.97 13.62
C VAL A 253 -9.29 25.68 15.06
N GLU A 254 -10.39 26.24 15.54
CA GLU A 254 -10.86 26.02 16.90
C GLU A 254 -11.41 24.61 17.10
N ASN A 255 -12.17 24.12 16.13
CA ASN A 255 -12.76 22.79 16.20
C ASN A 255 -12.93 22.16 14.80
N VAL A 256 -13.16 20.87 14.80
CA VAL A 256 -13.44 20.06 13.60
C VAL A 256 -14.72 19.20 13.78
N ASP A 257 -15.71 19.71 14.48
CA ASP A 257 -16.95 19.00 14.84
C ASP A 257 -17.74 18.54 13.61
N TRP A 258 -17.56 19.22 12.48
CA TRP A 258 -18.14 18.84 11.20
C TRP A 258 -17.71 17.44 10.72
N LEU A 259 -16.62 16.87 11.24
CA LEU A 259 -16.22 15.47 10.99
C LEU A 259 -17.27 14.45 11.45
N ASN A 260 -18.14 14.85 12.39
CA ASN A 260 -19.24 14.05 12.92
C ASN A 260 -20.58 14.37 12.25
N SER A 261 -20.64 15.38 11.38
CA SER A 261 -21.86 15.79 10.68
C SER A 261 -22.38 14.68 9.75
N ASN A 262 -23.67 14.76 9.44
CA ASN A 262 -24.29 13.87 8.48
C ASN A 262 -23.74 14.10 7.07
N ASP A 263 -23.46 15.34 6.71
CA ASP A 263 -22.92 15.70 5.40
C ASP A 263 -21.56 15.04 5.16
N PHE A 264 -20.64 15.15 6.12
CA PHE A 264 -19.34 14.48 6.01
C PHE A 264 -19.46 12.96 5.98
N LYS A 265 -20.40 12.38 6.75
CA LYS A 265 -20.67 10.94 6.71
C LYS A 265 -21.14 10.49 5.32
N VAL A 266 -22.08 11.23 4.71
CA VAL A 266 -22.59 10.93 3.37
C VAL A 266 -21.47 11.01 2.33
N LEU A 267 -20.62 12.05 2.37
CA LEU A 267 -19.49 12.23 1.47
C LEU A 267 -18.40 11.17 1.62
N THR A 268 -18.29 10.53 2.79
CA THR A 268 -17.27 9.53 3.12
C THR A 268 -17.81 8.11 3.25
N THR A 269 -19.03 7.84 2.78
CA THR A 269 -19.54 6.47 2.62
C THR A 269 -18.96 5.80 1.38
N SER A 270 -18.88 4.47 1.39
CA SER A 270 -18.25 3.68 0.33
C SER A 270 -19.09 3.57 -0.95
N ASP A 271 -20.39 3.90 -0.92
CA ASP A 271 -21.26 3.76 -2.06
C ASP A 271 -20.89 4.75 -3.18
N ALA A 272 -20.45 4.20 -4.31
CA ALA A 272 -19.99 4.94 -5.49
C ALA A 272 -18.85 5.94 -5.19
N SER A 273 -17.95 5.60 -4.27
CA SER A 273 -16.84 6.44 -3.82
C SER A 273 -15.84 6.84 -4.93
N ASN A 274 -15.87 6.12 -6.06
CA ASN A 274 -14.97 6.35 -7.20
C ASN A 274 -15.61 7.20 -8.31
N ASN A 275 -16.69 7.95 -8.02
CA ASN A 275 -17.25 8.89 -8.97
C ASN A 275 -16.50 10.22 -8.88
N GLU A 276 -16.18 10.83 -10.05
CA GLU A 276 -15.50 12.12 -10.19
C GLU A 276 -16.08 13.20 -9.27
N GLY A 277 -17.37 13.46 -9.36
CA GLY A 277 -18.05 14.47 -8.56
C GLY A 277 -17.97 14.22 -7.04
N LYS A 278 -17.91 12.94 -6.61
CA LYS A 278 -17.81 12.61 -5.19
C LYS A 278 -16.39 12.80 -4.64
N LEU A 279 -15.36 12.56 -5.44
CA LEU A 279 -13.98 12.85 -5.03
C LEU A 279 -13.81 14.35 -4.81
N VAL A 280 -14.17 15.14 -5.81
CA VAL A 280 -14.11 16.60 -5.74
C VAL A 280 -14.91 17.11 -4.54
N ALA A 281 -16.17 16.69 -4.41
CA ALA A 281 -17.04 17.15 -3.33
C ALA A 281 -16.47 16.85 -1.93
N ARG A 282 -15.93 15.65 -1.66
CA ARG A 282 -15.41 15.31 -0.35
C ARG A 282 -14.11 16.03 0.01
N VAL A 283 -13.25 16.25 -0.99
CA VAL A 283 -11.97 16.95 -0.80
C VAL A 283 -12.21 18.43 -0.56
N GLU A 284 -13.03 19.06 -1.40
CA GLU A 284 -13.36 20.48 -1.29
C GLU A 284 -14.20 20.78 -0.06
N TYR A 285 -15.10 19.88 0.35
CA TYR A 285 -15.83 20.02 1.60
C TYR A 285 -14.89 20.19 2.80
N VAL A 286 -13.85 19.35 2.90
CA VAL A 286 -12.88 19.44 4.01
C VAL A 286 -12.09 20.74 3.92
N ARG A 287 -11.56 21.07 2.73
CA ARG A 287 -10.85 22.35 2.50
C ARG A 287 -11.71 23.53 2.93
N ASP A 288 -12.93 23.62 2.43
CA ASP A 288 -13.81 24.78 2.65
C ASP A 288 -14.26 24.89 4.12
N LYS A 289 -14.48 23.77 4.80
CA LYS A 289 -14.78 23.77 6.25
C LYS A 289 -13.61 24.29 7.08
N LEU A 290 -12.37 23.97 6.71
CA LEU A 290 -11.18 24.43 7.41
C LEU A 290 -10.93 25.93 7.14
N ILE A 291 -11.08 26.38 5.91
CA ILE A 291 -10.90 27.79 5.53
C ILE A 291 -12.03 28.64 6.10
N GLY A 292 -13.28 28.19 6.05
CA GLY A 292 -14.42 28.91 6.57
C GLY A 292 -14.39 29.09 8.10
N ALA A 293 -13.75 28.20 8.83
CA ALA A 293 -13.53 28.36 10.26
C ALA A 293 -12.58 29.53 10.60
N LYS A 294 -11.65 29.86 9.69
CA LYS A 294 -10.72 31.01 9.86
C LYS A 294 -11.37 32.38 9.58
N VAL A 295 -12.28 32.44 8.61
CA VAL A 295 -12.92 33.71 8.20
C VAL A 295 -13.78 34.33 9.32
N ASN A 296 -14.31 33.50 10.20
CA ASN A 296 -15.13 33.96 11.34
C ASN A 296 -14.31 34.61 12.47
N ASP A 297 -12.96 34.39 12.51
CA ASP A 297 -12.09 35.00 13.53
C ASP A 297 -11.56 36.41 13.14
N CYS A 298 -11.70 36.81 11.89
CA CYS A 298 -11.23 38.13 11.43
C CYS A 298 -12.28 39.24 11.52
N ASP A 299 -13.56 38.88 11.84
CA ASP A 299 -14.69 39.84 11.94
C ASP A 299 -15.15 40.08 13.37
N THR A 300 -14.37 39.69 14.39
CA THR A 300 -14.58 40.02 15.82
C THR A 300 -13.37 40.81 16.32
#